data_702e1925c1cbd143ae239dc52fe8052b
#
_entry.id   702e1925c1cbd143ae239dc52fe8052b
#
_cell.length_a   1.000
_cell.length_b   1.000
_cell.length_c   1.000
_cell.angle_alpha   90.00
_cell.angle_beta   90.00
_cell.angle_gamma   90.00
#
_symmetry.space_group_name_H-M   'P 1'
#
loop_
_entity.id
_entity.type
_entity.pdbx_description
1 polymer ?
#
loop_
_entity_poly.entity_id
_entity_poly.type
_entity_poly.pdbx_seq_one_letter_code
_entity_poly.pdbx_strand_id
1 'polypeptide(L)'
;MKILVLTSRFPYPLEKGDKLRIFHQIRELSRFHEIVLCSLAEKPVQDIDYEEVKQYCSKIFIINCHTTSIVKNIISNLFSLPAGVSSTKKIPFQVAYFFDNHIKKIIHKIITAEKPDHVYCQLARMAEFVKDIHIAKTLDYMDAFSVGAARRAESSNWLTQPFWRLEARRMAQYETDVAQDFDNLTVISEQDRNLFSPQNNTKIQIVPNGVDTDFFKNDETLSPPQYKAFHIAFVGNLGYYPNVEAVKFLVKRILPLLKKQIPDIKILIAGARPTTEVKALATKNVRVQGWLPDIREAYVNAQLFVAPLFHGSGLQNKILEAMAMGLPCVTTTLVNNAILAQPDKEILIADTPQEFAEKILNMLTETPQMSLNYDDLRKNARLFVENNYSWGQATFKLKLILESQVINANALK
;
A
#
# COMPACT_ATOMS: atom_id res chain seq x y z
N MET A 1 -17.70 11.43 -16.83
CA MET A 1 -16.54 12.22 -17.31
C MET A 1 -15.44 11.28 -17.81
N LYS A 2 -14.54 11.82 -18.65
CA LYS A 2 -13.37 11.11 -19.14
C LYS A 2 -12.17 11.42 -18.25
N ILE A 3 -11.57 10.39 -17.62
CA ILE A 3 -10.42 10.53 -16.72
C ILE A 3 -9.20 9.93 -17.40
N LEU A 4 -8.13 10.75 -17.54
CA LEU A 4 -6.83 10.24 -17.92
C LEU A 4 -6.06 9.86 -16.65
N VAL A 5 -5.75 8.57 -16.51
CA VAL A 5 -4.95 8.03 -15.40
C VAL A 5 -3.50 7.92 -15.85
N LEU A 6 -2.59 8.63 -15.16
CA LEU A 6 -1.16 8.65 -15.47
C LEU A 6 -0.37 7.86 -14.42
N THR A 7 0.35 6.82 -14.84
CA THR A 7 1.08 5.91 -13.94
C THR A 7 2.54 5.74 -14.34
N SER A 8 3.41 5.54 -13.34
CA SER A 8 4.85 5.27 -13.57
C SER A 8 5.17 3.81 -13.90
N ARG A 9 4.19 2.93 -13.79
CA ARG A 9 4.28 1.49 -14.09
C ARG A 9 2.93 0.98 -14.56
N PHE A 10 2.94 0.00 -15.44
CA PHE A 10 1.72 -0.67 -15.86
C PHE A 10 1.03 -1.33 -14.65
N PRO A 11 -0.29 -1.16 -14.48
CA PRO A 11 -1.00 -1.54 -13.25
C PRO A 11 -0.97 -3.03 -12.88
N TYR A 12 -0.65 -3.91 -13.81
CA TYR A 12 -0.63 -5.35 -13.60
C TYR A 12 0.75 -5.95 -13.92
N PRO A 13 1.19 -7.08 -13.33
CA PRO A 13 0.57 -7.83 -12.23
C PRO A 13 0.65 -7.11 -10.88
N LEU A 14 -0.20 -7.52 -9.90
CA LEU A 14 -0.43 -6.82 -8.64
C LEU A 14 0.67 -7.02 -7.58
N GLU A 15 1.93 -7.10 -8.00
CA GLU A 15 3.07 -7.42 -7.13
C GLU A 15 3.54 -6.26 -6.23
N LYS A 16 3.15 -5.02 -6.54
CA LYS A 16 3.58 -3.80 -5.85
C LYS A 16 2.38 -2.98 -5.41
N GLY A 17 2.52 -2.29 -4.29
CA GLY A 17 1.44 -1.49 -3.71
C GLY A 17 0.90 -0.40 -4.64
N ASP A 18 1.80 0.26 -5.41
CA ASP A 18 1.41 1.25 -6.41
C ASP A 18 0.55 0.65 -7.55
N LYS A 19 0.91 -0.55 -8.04
CA LYS A 19 0.16 -1.27 -9.06
C LYS A 19 -1.19 -1.77 -8.52
N LEU A 20 -1.18 -2.41 -7.35
CA LEU A 20 -2.39 -2.89 -6.68
C LEU A 20 -3.41 -1.77 -6.50
N ARG A 21 -2.97 -0.63 -5.94
CA ARG A 21 -3.84 0.52 -5.70
C ARG A 21 -4.48 1.03 -6.97
N ILE A 22 -3.67 1.35 -7.97
CA ILE A 22 -4.19 1.96 -9.20
C ILE A 22 -5.06 1.01 -10.03
N PHE A 23 -4.74 -0.29 -10.03
CA PHE A 23 -5.55 -1.29 -10.71
C PHE A 23 -6.99 -1.32 -10.15
N HIS A 24 -7.11 -1.44 -8.84
CA HIS A 24 -8.43 -1.47 -8.20
C HIS A 24 -9.17 -0.13 -8.32
N GLN A 25 -8.46 0.99 -8.24
CA GLN A 25 -9.06 2.30 -8.47
C GLN A 25 -9.57 2.46 -9.91
N ILE A 26 -8.83 2.01 -10.91
CA ILE A 26 -9.27 1.98 -12.31
C ILE A 26 -10.52 1.09 -12.44
N ARG A 27 -10.48 -0.12 -11.89
CA ARG A 27 -11.62 -1.05 -11.91
C ARG A 27 -12.89 -0.43 -11.33
N GLU A 28 -12.81 0.20 -10.19
CA GLU A 28 -13.98 0.79 -9.55
C GLU A 28 -14.44 2.10 -10.22
N LEU A 29 -13.51 2.95 -10.65
CA LEU A 29 -13.82 4.20 -11.37
C LEU A 29 -14.47 3.94 -12.73
N SER A 30 -14.08 2.87 -13.42
CA SER A 30 -14.62 2.51 -14.74
C SER A 30 -16.13 2.21 -14.74
N ARG A 31 -16.69 1.92 -13.57
CA ARG A 31 -18.14 1.75 -13.40
C ARG A 31 -18.93 3.07 -13.56
N PHE A 32 -18.26 4.21 -13.43
CA PHE A 32 -18.89 5.54 -13.43
C PHE A 32 -18.31 6.49 -14.47
N HIS A 33 -17.10 6.22 -14.96
CA HIS A 33 -16.32 7.12 -15.79
C HIS A 33 -15.65 6.39 -16.95
N GLU A 34 -15.41 7.11 -18.03
CA GLU A 34 -14.55 6.65 -19.11
C GLU A 34 -13.09 6.79 -18.69
N ILE A 35 -12.34 5.68 -18.64
CA ILE A 35 -10.94 5.66 -18.22
C ILE A 35 -10.02 5.54 -19.42
N VAL A 36 -9.10 6.49 -19.55
CA VAL A 36 -7.97 6.45 -20.47
C VAL A 36 -6.71 6.25 -19.65
N LEU A 37 -6.02 5.13 -19.81
CA LEU A 37 -4.78 4.84 -19.11
C LEU A 37 -3.59 5.30 -19.95
N CYS A 38 -2.70 6.11 -19.36
CA CYS A 38 -1.38 6.43 -19.89
C CYS A 38 -0.30 5.94 -18.90
N SER A 39 0.41 4.88 -19.25
CA SER A 39 1.36 4.23 -18.37
C SER A 39 2.77 4.23 -18.93
N LEU A 40 3.76 4.52 -18.08
CA LEU A 40 5.15 4.21 -18.40
C LEU A 40 5.40 2.71 -18.18
N ALA A 41 6.32 2.13 -18.97
CA ALA A 41 6.76 0.75 -18.83
C ALA A 41 8.28 0.66 -19.04
N GLU A 42 8.97 0.07 -18.04
CA GLU A 42 10.41 -0.21 -18.12
C GLU A 42 10.71 -1.48 -18.92
N LYS A 43 9.73 -2.36 -19.04
CA LYS A 43 9.80 -3.64 -19.77
C LYS A 43 8.54 -3.78 -20.62
N PRO A 44 8.60 -4.56 -21.71
CA PRO A 44 7.40 -4.89 -22.48
C PRO A 44 6.31 -5.46 -21.57
N VAL A 45 5.09 -4.99 -21.73
CA VAL A 45 3.92 -5.51 -21.01
C VAL A 45 3.50 -6.81 -21.70
N GLN A 46 3.24 -7.86 -20.92
CA GLN A 46 2.77 -9.14 -21.45
C GLN A 46 1.31 -9.03 -21.88
N ASP A 47 0.90 -9.80 -22.87
CA ASP A 47 -0.48 -9.75 -23.40
C ASP A 47 -1.51 -10.09 -22.32
N ILE A 48 -1.21 -11.05 -21.46
CA ILE A 48 -2.08 -11.42 -20.33
C ILE A 48 -2.27 -10.24 -19.35
N ASP A 49 -1.20 -9.51 -19.04
CA ASP A 49 -1.26 -8.35 -18.17
C ASP A 49 -2.06 -7.20 -18.79
N TYR A 50 -1.91 -7.04 -20.11
CA TYR A 50 -2.63 -6.03 -20.88
C TYR A 50 -4.14 -6.30 -20.90
N GLU A 51 -4.56 -7.53 -21.21
CA GLU A 51 -5.98 -7.90 -21.25
C GLU A 51 -6.67 -7.77 -19.89
N GLU A 52 -5.95 -8.02 -18.77
CA GLU A 52 -6.48 -7.79 -17.42
C GLU A 52 -6.83 -6.33 -17.13
N VAL A 53 -6.11 -5.38 -17.71
CA VAL A 53 -6.37 -3.94 -17.49
C VAL A 53 -7.34 -3.38 -18.54
N LYS A 54 -7.29 -3.90 -19.77
CA LYS A 54 -8.05 -3.41 -20.91
C LYS A 54 -9.57 -3.43 -20.69
N GLN A 55 -10.08 -4.42 -19.97
CA GLN A 55 -11.51 -4.53 -19.67
C GLN A 55 -12.08 -3.33 -18.90
N TYR A 56 -11.23 -2.52 -18.26
CA TYR A 56 -11.61 -1.36 -17.45
C TYR A 56 -11.26 -0.01 -18.10
N CYS A 57 -10.58 -0.04 -19.24
CA CYS A 57 -10.11 1.18 -19.91
C CYS A 57 -10.68 1.28 -21.33
N SER A 58 -11.18 2.47 -21.69
CA SER A 58 -11.60 2.75 -23.08
C SER A 58 -10.41 2.79 -24.03
N LYS A 59 -9.26 3.29 -23.54
CA LYS A 59 -7.97 3.33 -24.25
C LYS A 59 -6.81 3.13 -23.30
N ILE A 60 -5.74 2.51 -23.81
CA ILE A 60 -4.49 2.31 -23.09
C ILE A 60 -3.33 2.78 -23.97
N PHE A 61 -2.52 3.68 -23.42
CA PHE A 61 -1.26 4.14 -24.01
C PHE A 61 -0.11 3.66 -23.13
N ILE A 62 0.79 2.84 -23.69
CA ILE A 62 1.99 2.34 -23.03
C ILE A 62 3.19 3.06 -23.65
N ILE A 63 3.94 3.79 -22.80
CA ILE A 63 5.13 4.53 -23.21
C ILE A 63 6.36 3.81 -22.63
N ASN A 64 7.17 3.23 -23.51
CA ASN A 64 8.38 2.53 -23.10
C ASN A 64 9.45 3.54 -22.64
N CYS A 65 9.95 3.37 -21.42
CA CYS A 65 11.05 4.14 -20.85
C CYS A 65 12.35 3.38 -21.10
N HIS A 66 13.19 3.86 -22.02
CA HIS A 66 14.51 3.24 -22.24
C HIS A 66 15.50 3.64 -21.16
N THR A 67 16.17 2.66 -20.58
CA THR A 67 17.19 2.81 -19.50
C THR A 67 18.33 3.75 -19.88
N THR A 68 18.60 3.94 -21.18
CA THR A 68 19.67 4.81 -21.68
C THR A 68 19.40 6.30 -21.51
N SER A 69 18.16 6.75 -21.61
CA SER A 69 17.77 8.15 -21.32
C SER A 69 17.81 8.44 -19.81
N ILE A 70 17.45 7.45 -19.00
CA ILE A 70 17.51 7.50 -17.53
C ILE A 70 18.93 7.80 -17.04
N VAL A 71 19.92 7.05 -17.52
CA VAL A 71 21.35 7.23 -17.12
C VAL A 71 21.87 8.60 -17.54
N LYS A 72 21.52 9.08 -18.75
CA LYS A 72 21.92 10.43 -19.22
C LYS A 72 21.32 11.53 -18.35
N ASN A 73 20.04 11.44 -17.98
CA ASN A 73 19.37 12.42 -17.12
C ASN A 73 19.94 12.43 -15.69
N ILE A 74 20.30 11.28 -15.16
CA ILE A 74 20.98 11.17 -13.85
C ILE A 74 22.34 11.85 -13.89
N ILE A 75 23.15 11.57 -14.90
CA ILE A 75 24.48 12.14 -15.07
C ILE A 75 24.39 13.66 -15.27
N SER A 76 23.50 14.14 -16.12
CA SER A 76 23.33 15.58 -16.33
C SER A 76 22.87 16.32 -15.08
N ASN A 77 22.00 15.74 -14.26
CA ASN A 77 21.55 16.33 -12.97
C ASN A 77 22.61 16.24 -11.87
N LEU A 78 23.52 15.26 -11.89
CA LEU A 78 24.63 15.15 -10.95
C LEU A 78 25.78 16.11 -11.29
N PHE A 79 26.11 16.26 -12.58
CA PHE A 79 27.28 17.01 -13.03
C PHE A 79 27.00 18.47 -13.44
N SER A 80 25.76 18.89 -13.63
CA SER A 80 25.46 20.29 -13.87
C SER A 80 25.45 21.10 -12.56
N LEU A 81 26.62 21.23 -11.91
CA LEU A 81 26.91 22.15 -10.82
C LEU A 81 27.63 23.38 -11.38
N PRO A 82 26.95 24.52 -11.65
CA PRO A 82 27.63 25.80 -11.56
C PRO A 82 27.82 26.11 -10.08
N ALA A 83 29.03 26.39 -9.66
CA ALA A 83 29.32 26.92 -8.33
C ALA A 83 28.45 28.19 -8.13
N GLY A 84 27.59 28.19 -7.13
CA GLY A 84 26.79 29.37 -6.75
C GLY A 84 25.28 29.31 -6.87
N VAL A 85 24.67 28.25 -7.43
CA VAL A 85 23.20 28.11 -7.47
C VAL A 85 22.73 27.22 -6.32
N SER A 86 21.79 27.74 -5.52
CA SER A 86 21.17 27.04 -4.40
C SER A 86 20.76 25.61 -4.78
N SER A 87 21.32 24.63 -4.09
CA SER A 87 21.17 23.17 -4.36
C SER A 87 19.71 22.66 -4.16
N THR A 88 18.80 23.48 -3.68
CA THR A 88 17.41 23.13 -3.35
C THR A 88 16.45 23.13 -4.54
N LYS A 89 16.78 23.81 -5.65
CA LYS A 89 15.91 23.91 -6.85
C LYS A 89 16.05 22.75 -7.85
N LYS A 90 16.84 21.73 -7.56
CA LYS A 90 17.01 20.59 -8.47
C LYS A 90 15.94 19.54 -8.23
N ILE A 91 15.38 19.03 -9.33
CA ILE A 91 14.43 17.91 -9.33
C ILE A 91 15.04 16.72 -8.54
N PRO A 92 14.32 16.11 -7.59
CA PRO A 92 14.82 14.95 -6.85
C PRO A 92 15.19 13.78 -7.78
N PHE A 93 16.13 12.96 -7.35
CA PHE A 93 16.61 11.81 -8.12
C PHE A 93 15.45 10.87 -8.53
N GLN A 94 14.52 10.59 -7.61
CA GLN A 94 13.36 9.73 -7.88
C GLN A 94 12.43 10.29 -8.96
N VAL A 95 12.32 11.62 -9.08
CA VAL A 95 11.55 12.28 -10.13
C VAL A 95 12.34 12.31 -11.42
N ALA A 96 13.61 12.71 -11.37
CA ALA A 96 14.51 12.77 -12.53
C ALA A 96 14.70 11.41 -13.21
N TYR A 97 14.62 10.32 -12.45
CA TYR A 97 14.70 8.95 -12.96
C TYR A 97 13.61 8.63 -13.99
N PHE A 98 12.38 9.13 -13.77
CA PHE A 98 11.25 8.87 -14.68
C PHE A 98 11.04 9.99 -15.70
N PHE A 99 11.51 11.20 -15.41
CA PHE A 99 11.23 12.36 -16.24
C PHE A 99 12.06 12.42 -17.52
N ASP A 100 11.39 12.57 -18.65
CA ASP A 100 11.98 12.79 -19.97
C ASP A 100 11.11 13.77 -20.78
N ASN A 101 11.73 14.77 -21.38
CA ASN A 101 11.02 15.81 -22.14
C ASN A 101 10.34 15.25 -23.40
N HIS A 102 10.88 14.19 -24.01
CA HIS A 102 10.25 13.54 -25.15
C HIS A 102 8.97 12.83 -24.72
N ILE A 103 9.05 12.08 -23.62
CA ILE A 103 7.88 11.42 -23.00
C ILE A 103 6.82 12.47 -22.63
N LYS A 104 7.22 13.60 -22.01
CA LYS A 104 6.30 14.71 -21.70
C LYS A 104 5.54 15.18 -22.94
N LYS A 105 6.24 15.40 -24.06
CA LYS A 105 5.60 15.78 -25.34
C LYS A 105 4.60 14.73 -25.84
N ILE A 106 4.90 13.44 -25.69
CA ILE A 106 3.98 12.36 -26.07
C ILE A 106 2.72 12.41 -25.18
N ILE A 107 2.89 12.51 -23.87
CA ILE A 107 1.78 12.61 -22.91
C ILE A 107 0.90 13.83 -23.22
N HIS A 108 1.49 15.00 -23.49
CA HIS A 108 0.74 16.20 -23.88
C HIS A 108 -0.04 16.01 -25.21
N LYS A 109 0.51 15.31 -26.19
CA LYS A 109 -0.22 14.96 -27.41
C LYS A 109 -1.40 14.04 -27.13
N ILE A 110 -1.24 13.04 -26.25
CA ILE A 110 -2.33 12.16 -25.83
C ILE A 110 -3.43 12.99 -25.13
N ILE A 111 -3.07 13.86 -24.20
CA ILE A 111 -4.02 14.73 -23.48
C ILE A 111 -4.80 15.62 -24.47
N THR A 112 -4.10 16.22 -25.45
CA THR A 112 -4.73 17.07 -26.48
C THR A 112 -5.67 16.28 -27.38
N ALA A 113 -5.34 15.05 -27.73
CA ALA A 113 -6.16 14.18 -28.57
C ALA A 113 -7.38 13.61 -27.84
N GLU A 114 -7.18 13.15 -26.59
CA GLU A 114 -8.23 12.50 -25.81
C GLU A 114 -9.16 13.49 -25.10
N LYS A 115 -8.72 14.72 -24.86
CA LYS A 115 -9.46 15.81 -24.18
C LYS A 115 -10.13 15.32 -22.89
N PRO A 116 -9.36 14.81 -21.92
CA PRO A 116 -9.94 14.35 -20.67
C PRO A 116 -10.54 15.51 -19.86
N ASP A 117 -11.60 15.23 -19.11
CA ASP A 117 -12.18 16.17 -18.17
C ASP A 117 -11.31 16.32 -16.91
N HIS A 118 -10.56 15.27 -16.57
CA HIS A 118 -9.71 15.21 -15.37
C HIS A 118 -8.45 14.38 -15.61
N VAL A 119 -7.32 14.78 -15.00
CA VAL A 119 -6.08 14.01 -14.98
C VAL A 119 -5.83 13.49 -13.58
N TYR A 120 -5.81 12.17 -13.42
CA TYR A 120 -5.45 11.50 -12.18
C TYR A 120 -4.00 11.01 -12.26
N CYS A 121 -3.11 11.72 -11.56
CA CYS A 121 -1.66 11.49 -11.57
C CYS A 121 -1.26 10.66 -10.34
N GLN A 122 -0.79 9.44 -10.56
CA GLN A 122 -0.30 8.59 -9.47
C GLN A 122 1.18 8.81 -9.22
N LEU A 123 1.52 9.12 -7.96
CA LEU A 123 2.85 9.35 -7.41
C LEU A 123 3.50 10.67 -7.85
N ALA A 124 4.14 11.34 -6.89
CA ALA A 124 4.82 12.63 -7.10
C ALA A 124 5.83 12.61 -8.27
N ARG A 125 6.48 11.48 -8.52
CA ARG A 125 7.44 11.32 -9.63
C ARG A 125 6.85 11.46 -11.02
N MET A 126 5.52 11.38 -11.16
CA MET A 126 4.83 11.59 -12.44
C MET A 126 4.33 13.02 -12.63
N ALA A 127 4.38 13.84 -11.59
CA ALA A 127 3.80 15.18 -11.59
C ALA A 127 4.43 16.13 -12.62
N GLU A 128 5.74 16.01 -12.89
CA GLU A 128 6.45 16.83 -13.88
C GLU A 128 5.87 16.72 -15.31
N PHE A 129 5.21 15.63 -15.61
CA PHE A 129 4.59 15.43 -16.93
C PHE A 129 3.33 16.25 -17.13
N VAL A 130 2.63 16.62 -16.05
CA VAL A 130 1.28 17.20 -16.13
C VAL A 130 1.07 18.44 -15.27
N LYS A 131 2.08 18.89 -14.47
CA LYS A 131 1.92 20.03 -13.56
C LYS A 131 1.49 21.33 -14.26
N ASP A 132 1.95 21.54 -15.48
CA ASP A 132 1.74 22.77 -16.29
C ASP A 132 0.53 22.70 -17.25
N ILE A 133 -0.28 21.64 -17.21
CA ILE A 133 -1.52 21.57 -18.00
C ILE A 133 -2.67 22.31 -17.28
N HIS A 134 -3.58 22.90 -18.07
CA HIS A 134 -4.75 23.64 -17.59
C HIS A 134 -6.03 22.79 -17.63
N ILE A 135 -5.94 21.57 -17.07
CA ILE A 135 -7.08 20.64 -16.91
C ILE A 135 -7.14 20.31 -15.42
N ALA A 136 -8.34 20.11 -14.87
CA ALA A 136 -8.52 19.66 -13.50
C ALA A 136 -7.68 18.42 -13.21
N LYS A 137 -6.89 18.42 -12.14
CA LYS A 137 -5.93 17.34 -11.88
C LYS A 137 -5.76 17.04 -10.40
N THR A 138 -5.66 15.75 -10.11
CA THR A 138 -5.42 15.21 -8.77
C THR A 138 -4.08 14.51 -8.74
N LEU A 139 -3.28 14.77 -7.71
CA LEU A 139 -2.06 14.04 -7.41
C LEU A 139 -2.28 13.10 -6.24
N ASP A 140 -2.12 11.80 -6.50
CA ASP A 140 -2.07 10.79 -5.45
C ASP A 140 -0.62 10.54 -5.03
N TYR A 141 -0.23 11.09 -3.90
CA TYR A 141 1.11 10.86 -3.35
C TYR A 141 1.31 9.41 -2.91
N MET A 142 0.23 8.73 -2.49
CA MET A 142 0.23 7.47 -1.76
C MET A 142 0.88 7.61 -0.37
N ASP A 143 2.20 7.86 -0.34
CA ASP A 143 3.02 8.09 0.86
C ASP A 143 4.01 9.24 0.64
N ALA A 144 4.68 9.70 1.71
CA ALA A 144 5.71 10.73 1.63
C ALA A 144 7.06 10.12 1.22
N PHE A 145 7.45 10.28 -0.04
CA PHE A 145 8.73 9.80 -0.57
C PHE A 145 9.94 10.43 0.13
N SER A 146 9.82 11.68 0.59
CA SER A 146 10.83 12.38 1.39
C SER A 146 11.16 11.60 2.67
N VAL A 147 10.14 11.10 3.37
CA VAL A 147 10.31 10.31 4.59
C VAL A 147 10.91 8.93 4.29
N GLY A 148 10.51 8.31 3.17
CA GLY A 148 11.13 7.08 2.68
C GLY A 148 12.63 7.25 2.41
N ALA A 149 13.02 8.37 1.79
CA ALA A 149 14.43 8.72 1.57
C ALA A 149 15.19 9.01 2.88
N ALA A 150 14.56 9.69 3.86
CA ALA A 150 15.14 9.94 5.17
C ALA A 150 15.41 8.65 5.94
N ARG A 151 14.45 7.72 6.01
CA ARG A 151 14.63 6.39 6.61
C ARG A 151 15.75 5.60 5.93
N ARG A 152 15.86 5.73 4.61
CA ARG A 152 16.95 5.10 3.86
C ARG A 152 18.31 5.73 4.20
N ALA A 153 18.38 7.02 4.47
CA ALA A 153 19.58 7.70 4.95
C ALA A 153 20.04 7.15 6.31
N GLU A 154 19.09 6.90 7.23
CA GLU A 154 19.39 6.35 8.56
C GLU A 154 19.97 4.93 8.50
N SER A 155 19.45 4.11 7.58
CA SER A 155 19.89 2.72 7.38
C SER A 155 21.09 2.56 6.43
N SER A 156 21.59 3.64 5.84
CA SER A 156 22.66 3.63 4.85
C SER A 156 24.03 3.72 5.50
N ASN A 157 25.05 3.20 4.80
CA ASN A 157 26.44 3.36 5.21
C ASN A 157 26.91 4.83 5.06
N TRP A 158 28.03 5.19 5.70
CA TRP A 158 28.55 6.55 5.74
C TRP A 158 28.83 7.18 4.35
N LEU A 159 29.11 6.35 3.32
CA LEU A 159 29.39 6.81 1.96
C LEU A 159 28.11 7.26 1.22
N THR A 160 27.00 6.54 1.41
CA THR A 160 25.74 6.80 0.70
C THR A 160 24.74 7.63 1.51
N GLN A 161 24.94 7.74 2.82
CA GLN A 161 24.10 8.51 3.74
C GLN A 161 23.94 9.99 3.34
N PRO A 162 25.01 10.75 2.96
CA PRO A 162 24.88 12.14 2.54
C PRO A 162 24.00 12.32 1.30
N PHE A 163 24.07 11.38 0.34
CA PHE A 163 23.22 11.37 -0.84
C PHE A 163 21.74 11.23 -0.45
N TRP A 164 21.40 10.26 0.40
CA TRP A 164 20.01 10.04 0.81
C TRP A 164 19.46 11.17 1.68
N ARG A 165 20.30 11.81 2.50
CA ARG A 165 19.90 13.02 3.26
C ARG A 165 19.58 14.20 2.33
N LEU A 166 20.39 14.40 1.29
CA LEU A 166 20.14 15.43 0.29
C LEU A 166 18.88 15.14 -0.50
N GLU A 167 18.69 13.88 -0.91
CA GLU A 167 17.49 13.42 -1.63
C GLU A 167 16.24 13.63 -0.80
N ALA A 168 16.25 13.28 0.49
CA ALA A 168 15.13 13.50 1.41
C ALA A 168 14.72 14.98 1.47
N ARG A 169 15.69 15.89 1.59
CA ARG A 169 15.43 17.34 1.62
C ARG A 169 14.86 17.86 0.30
N ARG A 170 15.45 17.43 -0.83
CA ARG A 170 14.97 17.81 -2.17
C ARG A 170 13.56 17.28 -2.42
N MET A 171 13.29 16.05 -2.00
CA MET A 171 11.99 15.44 -2.16
C MET A 171 10.92 16.14 -1.32
N ALA A 172 11.22 16.50 -0.06
CA ALA A 172 10.31 17.25 0.80
C ALA A 172 9.97 18.64 0.21
N GLN A 173 10.97 19.34 -0.33
CA GLN A 173 10.73 20.61 -1.01
C GLN A 173 9.91 20.41 -2.28
N TYR A 174 10.22 19.41 -3.08
CA TYR A 174 9.50 19.09 -4.30
C TYR A 174 8.03 18.72 -4.04
N GLU A 175 7.77 17.86 -3.04
CA GLU A 175 6.41 17.52 -2.61
C GLU A 175 5.60 18.74 -2.20
N THR A 176 6.25 19.72 -1.58
CA THR A 176 5.62 21.00 -1.19
C THR A 176 5.35 21.88 -2.39
N ASP A 177 6.30 22.02 -3.29
CA ASP A 177 6.19 22.93 -4.44
C ASP A 177 5.16 22.41 -5.45
N VAL A 178 5.20 21.12 -5.79
CA VAL A 178 4.31 20.50 -6.79
C VAL A 178 2.85 20.43 -6.32
N ALA A 179 2.61 20.46 -5.02
CA ALA A 179 1.26 20.52 -4.45
C ALA A 179 0.43 21.72 -4.94
N GLN A 180 1.11 22.82 -5.30
CA GLN A 180 0.46 24.05 -5.77
C GLN A 180 -0.06 23.92 -7.21
N ASP A 181 0.48 22.99 -7.97
CA ASP A 181 0.11 22.78 -9.36
C ASP A 181 -1.11 21.86 -9.53
N PHE A 182 -1.64 21.27 -8.44
CA PHE A 182 -2.75 20.33 -8.46
C PHE A 182 -3.95 20.85 -7.67
N ASP A 183 -5.15 20.56 -8.20
CA ASP A 183 -6.41 20.97 -7.58
C ASP A 183 -6.73 20.12 -6.34
N ASN A 184 -6.43 18.81 -6.40
CA ASN A 184 -6.61 17.88 -5.29
C ASN A 184 -5.33 17.09 -5.03
N LEU A 185 -5.13 16.75 -3.75
CA LEU A 185 -4.02 15.94 -3.27
C LEU A 185 -4.57 14.79 -2.44
N THR A 186 -4.05 13.56 -2.62
CA THR A 186 -4.48 12.40 -1.85
C THR A 186 -3.32 11.61 -1.28
N VAL A 187 -3.55 10.97 -0.11
CA VAL A 187 -2.65 10.01 0.55
C VAL A 187 -3.44 8.84 1.10
N ILE A 188 -2.75 7.78 1.53
CA ILE A 188 -3.39 6.55 2.00
C ILE A 188 -3.94 6.69 3.43
N SER A 189 -3.24 7.40 4.33
CA SER A 189 -3.60 7.45 5.75
C SER A 189 -3.41 8.82 6.38
N GLU A 190 -4.03 9.02 7.54
CA GLU A 190 -3.82 10.18 8.41
C GLU A 190 -2.34 10.30 8.83
N GLN A 191 -1.71 9.16 9.12
CA GLN A 191 -0.29 9.13 9.48
C GLN A 191 0.59 9.64 8.33
N ASP A 192 0.29 9.23 7.09
CA ASP A 192 1.02 9.72 5.91
C ASP A 192 0.76 11.21 5.68
N ARG A 193 -0.49 11.69 5.84
CA ARG A 193 -0.83 13.10 5.75
C ARG A 193 -0.01 13.96 6.70
N ASN A 194 0.18 13.50 7.94
CA ASN A 194 0.93 14.22 8.97
C ASN A 194 2.45 14.29 8.71
N LEU A 195 2.96 13.54 7.73
CA LEU A 195 4.37 13.60 7.31
C LEU A 195 4.65 14.76 6.33
N PHE A 196 3.62 15.36 5.73
CA PHE A 196 3.76 16.51 4.84
C PHE A 196 3.82 17.82 5.63
N SER A 197 4.30 18.89 4.97
CA SER A 197 4.38 20.21 5.59
C SER A 197 2.99 20.69 6.05
N PRO A 198 2.90 21.44 7.16
CA PRO A 198 1.62 21.97 7.66
C PRO A 198 0.83 22.76 6.63
N GLN A 199 1.51 23.44 5.70
CA GLN A 199 0.88 24.24 4.63
C GLN A 199 0.09 23.37 3.64
N ASN A 200 0.55 22.15 3.38
CA ASN A 200 -0.09 21.21 2.45
C ASN A 200 -1.02 20.23 3.14
N ASN A 201 -0.78 19.95 4.41
CA ASN A 201 -1.52 18.95 5.18
C ASN A 201 -3.05 19.19 5.12
N THR A 202 -3.50 20.44 5.23
CA THR A 202 -4.93 20.81 5.19
C THR A 202 -5.60 20.55 3.84
N LYS A 203 -4.85 20.54 2.72
CA LYS A 203 -5.36 20.27 1.37
C LYS A 203 -5.35 18.80 1.00
N ILE A 204 -4.57 17.98 1.73
CA ILE A 204 -4.42 16.57 1.43
C ILE A 204 -5.60 15.77 1.99
N GLN A 205 -6.29 15.07 1.12
CA GLN A 205 -7.42 14.20 1.46
C GLN A 205 -6.97 12.75 1.62
N ILE A 206 -7.59 12.03 2.56
CA ILE A 206 -7.25 10.64 2.82
C ILE A 206 -8.15 9.74 1.96
N VAL A 207 -7.51 8.97 1.09
CA VAL A 207 -8.11 7.92 0.29
C VAL A 207 -7.36 6.62 0.63
N PRO A 208 -7.88 5.80 1.54
CA PRO A 208 -7.18 4.60 1.99
C PRO A 208 -7.04 3.57 0.87
N ASN A 209 -6.14 2.60 1.05
CA ASN A 209 -6.18 1.39 0.26
C ASN A 209 -7.41 0.58 0.63
N GLY A 210 -7.93 -0.14 -0.37
CA GLY A 210 -8.98 -1.11 -0.15
C GLY A 210 -8.45 -2.54 -0.03
N VAL A 211 -9.35 -3.44 0.31
CA VAL A 211 -9.18 -4.88 0.23
C VAL A 211 -10.16 -5.42 -0.80
N ASP A 212 -9.73 -6.37 -1.60
CA ASP A 212 -10.62 -7.11 -2.50
C ASP A 212 -11.41 -8.15 -1.69
N THR A 213 -12.56 -7.74 -1.18
CA THR A 213 -13.42 -8.57 -0.32
C THR A 213 -14.08 -9.72 -1.09
N ASP A 214 -14.11 -9.65 -2.43
CA ASP A 214 -14.56 -10.75 -3.28
C ASP A 214 -13.46 -11.81 -3.44
N PHE A 215 -12.21 -11.39 -3.52
CA PHE A 215 -11.06 -12.30 -3.51
C PHE A 215 -10.81 -12.85 -2.09
N PHE A 216 -10.72 -11.99 -1.08
CA PHE A 216 -10.53 -12.38 0.31
C PHE A 216 -11.87 -12.77 0.96
N LYS A 217 -12.41 -13.91 0.53
CA LYS A 217 -13.56 -14.54 1.15
C LYS A 217 -13.26 -16.02 1.40
N ASN A 218 -13.96 -16.59 2.37
CA ASN A 218 -13.90 -18.00 2.61
C ASN A 218 -14.66 -18.71 1.49
N ASP A 219 -13.93 -19.29 0.55
CA ASP A 219 -14.49 -19.94 -0.65
C ASP A 219 -14.32 -21.47 -0.51
N GLU A 220 -15.35 -22.23 -0.88
CA GLU A 220 -15.33 -23.70 -0.87
C GLU A 220 -14.25 -24.28 -1.79
N THR A 221 -13.77 -23.51 -2.78
CA THR A 221 -12.67 -23.89 -3.67
C THR A 221 -11.32 -23.94 -2.96
N LEU A 222 -11.17 -23.17 -1.88
CA LEU A 222 -10.02 -23.23 -0.98
C LEU A 222 -10.28 -24.37 0.01
N SER A 223 -10.23 -25.64 -0.40
CA SER A 223 -10.48 -26.79 0.44
C SER A 223 -10.05 -26.54 1.91
N PRO A 224 -10.95 -26.08 2.80
CA PRO A 224 -10.58 -26.02 4.20
C PRO A 224 -10.33 -27.45 4.65
N PRO A 225 -9.15 -27.77 5.21
CA PRO A 225 -8.99 -29.06 5.84
C PRO A 225 -10.10 -29.20 6.88
N GLN A 226 -10.61 -30.41 7.07
CA GLN A 226 -11.66 -30.71 8.06
C GLN A 226 -11.30 -30.14 9.47
N TYR A 227 -10.00 -29.89 9.70
CA TYR A 227 -9.44 -29.19 10.85
C TYR A 227 -8.38 -28.21 10.37
N LYS A 228 -8.41 -26.96 10.87
CA LYS A 228 -7.37 -25.96 10.60
C LYS A 228 -6.01 -26.49 11.07
N ALA A 229 -5.04 -26.49 10.15
CA ALA A 229 -3.72 -27.08 10.41
C ALA A 229 -2.86 -26.28 11.40
N PHE A 230 -3.19 -24.97 11.56
CA PHE A 230 -2.46 -24.04 12.43
C PHE A 230 -3.41 -23.31 13.38
N HIS A 231 -2.92 -23.05 14.58
CA HIS A 231 -3.61 -22.22 15.55
C HIS A 231 -3.44 -20.74 15.19
N ILE A 232 -2.25 -20.37 14.73
CA ILE A 232 -1.88 -18.98 14.46
C ILE A 232 -1.26 -18.87 13.07
N ALA A 233 -1.61 -17.82 12.31
CA ALA A 233 -0.88 -17.40 11.11
C ALA A 233 -0.32 -16.00 11.28
N PHE A 234 0.84 -15.76 10.66
CA PHE A 234 1.38 -14.46 10.31
C PHE A 234 1.74 -14.44 8.82
N VAL A 235 1.33 -13.39 8.12
CA VAL A 235 1.59 -13.23 6.69
C VAL A 235 2.27 -11.89 6.42
N GLY A 236 3.26 -11.86 5.50
CA GLY A 236 3.87 -10.61 5.08
C GLY A 236 5.18 -10.79 4.30
N ASN A 237 5.75 -9.70 3.79
CA ASN A 237 7.08 -9.70 3.23
C ASN A 237 8.12 -9.94 4.36
N LEU A 238 8.68 -11.14 4.41
CA LEU A 238 9.58 -11.59 5.48
C LEU A 238 11.03 -11.07 5.32
N GLY A 239 11.27 -10.20 4.33
CA GLY A 239 12.47 -9.39 4.20
C GLY A 239 12.30 -7.95 4.68
N TYR A 240 11.08 -7.53 5.05
CA TYR A 240 10.80 -6.20 5.56
C TYR A 240 10.95 -6.14 7.07
N TYR A 241 11.82 -5.24 7.55
CA TYR A 241 12.25 -5.16 8.95
C TYR A 241 11.09 -5.24 9.98
N PRO A 242 9.99 -4.46 9.88
CA PRO A 242 8.89 -4.57 10.83
C PRO A 242 8.26 -5.96 10.91
N ASN A 243 8.15 -6.67 9.78
CA ASN A 243 7.62 -8.03 9.75
C ASN A 243 8.62 -9.03 10.38
N VAL A 244 9.91 -8.85 10.14
CA VAL A 244 10.97 -9.67 10.75
C VAL A 244 10.91 -9.55 12.28
N GLU A 245 10.83 -8.31 12.81
CA GLU A 245 10.72 -8.09 14.25
C GLU A 245 9.41 -8.64 14.84
N ALA A 246 8.30 -8.50 14.12
CA ALA A 246 7.02 -9.05 14.56
C ALA A 246 7.05 -10.58 14.69
N VAL A 247 7.59 -11.30 13.70
CA VAL A 247 7.69 -12.77 13.79
C VAL A 247 8.70 -13.22 14.85
N LYS A 248 9.79 -12.48 15.06
CA LYS A 248 10.74 -12.72 16.15
C LYS A 248 10.07 -12.56 17.50
N PHE A 249 9.28 -11.50 17.68
CA PHE A 249 8.51 -11.25 18.91
C PHE A 249 7.47 -12.36 19.15
N LEU A 250 6.70 -12.75 18.11
CA LEU A 250 5.74 -13.84 18.19
C LEU A 250 6.40 -15.15 18.66
N VAL A 251 7.52 -15.52 18.04
CA VAL A 251 8.16 -16.80 18.33
C VAL A 251 8.99 -16.80 19.61
N LYS A 252 9.71 -15.70 19.90
CA LYS A 252 10.64 -15.65 21.06
C LYS A 252 9.99 -15.18 22.35
N ARG A 253 8.89 -14.38 22.28
CA ARG A 253 8.30 -13.75 23.47
C ARG A 253 6.89 -14.29 23.76
N ILE A 254 6.04 -14.52 22.75
CA ILE A 254 4.65 -14.95 22.93
C ILE A 254 4.56 -16.49 22.95
N LEU A 255 5.14 -17.19 21.99
CA LEU A 255 5.06 -18.66 21.90
C LEU A 255 5.46 -19.41 23.19
N PRO A 256 6.52 -19.02 23.95
CA PRO A 256 6.86 -19.68 25.20
C PRO A 256 5.73 -19.61 26.24
N LEU A 257 4.96 -18.52 26.27
CA LEU A 257 3.82 -18.36 27.16
C LEU A 257 2.66 -19.28 26.76
N LEU A 258 2.35 -19.32 25.46
CA LEU A 258 1.30 -20.16 24.90
C LEU A 258 1.56 -21.66 25.14
N LYS A 259 2.82 -22.10 24.99
CA LYS A 259 3.21 -23.50 25.19
C LYS A 259 2.99 -24.03 26.59
N LYS A 260 2.88 -23.16 27.60
CA LYS A 260 2.57 -23.59 28.97
C LYS A 260 1.16 -24.20 29.08
N GLN A 261 0.22 -23.77 28.25
CA GLN A 261 -1.17 -24.25 28.23
C GLN A 261 -1.47 -25.13 27.00
N ILE A 262 -0.86 -24.82 25.86
CA ILE A 262 -1.02 -25.58 24.60
C ILE A 262 0.37 -26.02 24.11
N PRO A 263 0.92 -27.15 24.59
CA PRO A 263 2.29 -27.60 24.24
C PRO A 263 2.48 -27.85 22.73
N ASP A 264 1.44 -28.29 22.05
CA ASP A 264 1.45 -28.63 20.62
C ASP A 264 0.91 -27.51 19.72
N ILE A 265 0.87 -26.26 20.21
CA ILE A 265 0.46 -25.11 19.41
C ILE A 265 1.28 -25.02 18.11
N LYS A 266 0.60 -24.72 16.99
CA LYS A 266 1.20 -24.61 15.67
C LYS A 266 1.08 -23.19 15.13
N ILE A 267 2.18 -22.63 14.64
CA ILE A 267 2.26 -21.29 14.05
C ILE A 267 2.72 -21.41 12.60
N LEU A 268 2.00 -20.79 11.68
CA LEU A 268 2.41 -20.58 10.29
C LEU A 268 2.95 -19.16 10.11
N ILE A 269 4.16 -19.05 9.58
CA ILE A 269 4.76 -17.77 9.14
C ILE A 269 4.93 -17.87 7.63
N ALA A 270 4.16 -17.12 6.85
CA ALA A 270 4.15 -17.20 5.39
C ALA A 270 4.47 -15.85 4.73
N GLY A 271 5.08 -15.91 3.55
CA GLY A 271 5.32 -14.73 2.71
C GLY A 271 6.66 -14.67 2.01
N ALA A 272 6.81 -13.65 1.15
CA ALA A 272 7.96 -13.52 0.28
C ALA A 272 9.25 -13.16 1.04
N ARG A 273 10.40 -13.58 0.49
CA ARG A 273 11.76 -13.17 0.89
C ARG A 273 12.10 -13.42 2.36
N PRO A 274 11.89 -14.64 2.91
CA PRO A 274 12.27 -14.93 4.28
C PRO A 274 13.79 -14.77 4.46
N THR A 275 14.18 -13.93 5.43
CA THR A 275 15.60 -13.75 5.82
C THR A 275 16.12 -15.02 6.49
N THR A 276 17.46 -15.15 6.60
CA THR A 276 18.09 -16.24 7.33
C THR A 276 17.63 -16.29 8.80
N GLU A 277 17.45 -15.13 9.42
CA GLU A 277 16.94 -15.04 10.80
C GLU A 277 15.52 -15.58 10.93
N VAL A 278 14.63 -15.26 9.97
CA VAL A 278 13.25 -15.76 9.97
C VAL A 278 13.21 -17.27 9.70
N LYS A 279 14.02 -17.76 8.76
CA LYS A 279 14.14 -19.21 8.50
C LYS A 279 14.61 -19.98 9.72
N ALA A 280 15.52 -19.42 10.51
CA ALA A 280 16.03 -20.03 11.74
C ALA A 280 15.01 -20.11 12.88
N LEU A 281 13.83 -19.45 12.76
CA LEU A 281 12.71 -19.56 13.73
C LEU A 281 11.92 -20.87 13.56
N ALA A 282 12.13 -21.63 12.49
CA ALA A 282 11.43 -22.88 12.24
C ALA A 282 11.71 -23.90 13.35
N THR A 283 10.65 -24.53 13.89
CA THR A 283 10.69 -25.56 14.92
C THR A 283 9.54 -26.54 14.71
N LYS A 284 9.40 -27.57 15.57
CA LYS A 284 8.21 -28.44 15.55
C LYS A 284 6.87 -27.68 15.72
N ASN A 285 6.90 -26.52 16.37
CA ASN A 285 5.74 -25.66 16.61
C ASN A 285 5.60 -24.51 15.60
N VAL A 286 6.65 -24.19 14.82
CA VAL A 286 6.69 -23.03 13.91
C VAL A 286 7.08 -23.49 12.51
N ARG A 287 6.17 -23.33 11.57
CA ARG A 287 6.45 -23.55 10.14
C ARG A 287 6.71 -22.20 9.47
N VAL A 288 7.90 -22.05 8.87
CA VAL A 288 8.23 -20.92 8.02
C VAL A 288 8.04 -21.35 6.57
N GLN A 289 7.02 -20.77 5.93
CA GLN A 289 6.68 -20.98 4.53
C GLN A 289 7.11 -19.73 3.74
N GLY A 290 7.77 -19.94 2.61
CA GLY A 290 8.10 -18.84 1.69
C GLY A 290 6.86 -18.27 1.00
N TRP A 291 7.06 -17.78 -0.22
CA TRP A 291 5.96 -17.30 -1.05
C TRP A 291 4.91 -18.39 -1.29
N LEU A 292 3.65 -18.01 -1.24
CA LEU A 292 2.50 -18.85 -1.55
C LEU A 292 1.86 -18.38 -2.86
N PRO A 293 1.47 -19.27 -3.78
CA PRO A 293 0.73 -18.93 -4.98
C PRO A 293 -0.60 -18.23 -4.67
N ASP A 294 -1.31 -18.72 -3.67
CA ASP A 294 -2.50 -18.10 -3.12
C ASP A 294 -2.31 -17.85 -1.62
N ILE A 295 -2.23 -16.57 -1.26
CA ILE A 295 -2.01 -16.18 0.13
C ILE A 295 -3.20 -16.52 1.05
N ARG A 296 -4.40 -16.69 0.48
CA ARG A 296 -5.61 -17.09 1.23
C ARG A 296 -5.44 -18.45 1.91
N GLU A 297 -4.61 -19.33 1.35
CA GLU A 297 -4.28 -20.61 1.98
C GLU A 297 -3.73 -20.45 3.39
N ALA A 298 -2.92 -19.42 3.64
CA ALA A 298 -2.40 -19.16 4.98
C ALA A 298 -3.50 -18.74 5.96
N TYR A 299 -4.46 -17.94 5.50
CA TYR A 299 -5.58 -17.48 6.33
C TYR A 299 -6.60 -18.60 6.61
N VAL A 300 -6.97 -19.38 5.59
CA VAL A 300 -7.96 -20.48 5.74
C VAL A 300 -7.46 -21.56 6.68
N ASN A 301 -6.17 -21.87 6.64
CA ASN A 301 -5.56 -22.93 7.44
C ASN A 301 -5.26 -22.54 8.90
N ALA A 302 -5.57 -21.31 9.33
CA ALA A 302 -5.32 -20.83 10.68
C ALA A 302 -6.61 -20.50 11.44
N GLN A 303 -6.55 -20.59 12.78
CA GLN A 303 -7.66 -20.19 13.66
C GLN A 303 -7.61 -18.70 13.99
N LEU A 304 -6.39 -18.14 14.12
CA LEU A 304 -6.17 -16.72 14.46
C LEU A 304 -5.08 -16.13 13.55
N PHE A 305 -5.20 -14.86 13.26
CA PHE A 305 -4.12 -14.05 12.69
C PHE A 305 -3.47 -13.21 13.78
N VAL A 306 -2.15 -13.32 13.98
CA VAL A 306 -1.45 -12.60 15.05
C VAL A 306 -0.32 -11.78 14.46
N ALA A 307 -0.39 -10.46 14.61
CA ALA A 307 0.56 -9.52 14.06
C ALA A 307 1.06 -8.51 15.11
N PRO A 308 2.06 -8.88 15.93
CA PRO A 308 2.64 -7.99 16.96
C PRO A 308 3.59 -6.99 16.32
N LEU A 309 3.04 -5.98 15.65
CA LEU A 309 3.77 -4.96 14.91
C LEU A 309 3.96 -3.72 15.77
N PHE A 310 5.17 -3.50 16.28
CA PHE A 310 5.56 -2.33 17.08
C PHE A 310 6.31 -1.28 16.26
N HIS A 311 6.60 -1.59 15.00
CA HIS A 311 7.31 -0.71 14.07
C HIS A 311 6.58 -0.65 12.74
N GLY A 312 6.64 0.50 12.09
CA GLY A 312 5.99 0.74 10.80
C GLY A 312 4.95 1.85 10.90
N SER A 313 4.65 2.43 9.77
CA SER A 313 3.59 3.44 9.61
C SER A 313 2.56 2.93 8.60
N GLY A 314 1.36 3.47 8.68
CA GLY A 314 0.31 3.25 7.69
C GLY A 314 -0.53 1.99 7.89
N LEU A 315 -1.50 1.88 7.00
CA LEU A 315 -2.49 0.80 7.01
C LEU A 315 -1.84 -0.55 6.71
N GLN A 316 -2.13 -1.55 7.55
CA GLN A 316 -1.57 -2.90 7.43
C GLN A 316 -2.54 -3.82 6.67
N ASN A 317 -2.43 -3.87 5.35
CA ASN A 317 -3.32 -4.64 4.48
C ASN A 317 -3.49 -6.10 4.91
N LYS A 318 -2.42 -6.76 5.38
CA LYS A 318 -2.47 -8.15 5.86
C LYS A 318 -3.49 -8.41 6.97
N ILE A 319 -3.74 -7.39 7.82
CA ILE A 319 -4.74 -7.49 8.89
C ILE A 319 -6.14 -7.34 8.31
N LEU A 320 -6.33 -6.36 7.43
CA LEU A 320 -7.59 -6.18 6.73
C LEU A 320 -7.94 -7.39 5.84
N GLU A 321 -6.95 -8.00 5.19
CA GLU A 321 -7.10 -9.23 4.42
C GLU A 321 -7.56 -10.40 5.32
N ALA A 322 -6.91 -10.58 6.48
CA ALA A 322 -7.28 -11.59 7.45
C ALA A 322 -8.71 -11.35 8.01
N MET A 323 -9.04 -10.10 8.35
CA MET A 323 -10.39 -9.72 8.78
C MET A 323 -11.43 -9.96 7.69
N ALA A 324 -11.13 -9.66 6.42
CA ALA A 324 -11.99 -9.95 5.27
C ALA A 324 -12.24 -11.46 5.10
N MET A 325 -11.25 -12.30 5.38
CA MET A 325 -11.39 -13.77 5.42
C MET A 325 -12.21 -14.25 6.63
N GLY A 326 -12.68 -13.35 7.49
CA GLY A 326 -13.36 -13.69 8.74
C GLY A 326 -12.42 -14.40 9.73
N LEU A 327 -11.12 -14.09 9.71
CA LEU A 327 -10.14 -14.63 10.64
C LEU A 327 -9.96 -13.62 11.79
N PRO A 328 -10.20 -14.01 13.07
CA PRO A 328 -9.97 -13.13 14.19
C PRO A 328 -8.51 -12.67 14.25
N CYS A 329 -8.30 -11.38 14.48
CA CYS A 329 -6.99 -10.75 14.44
C CYS A 329 -6.59 -10.23 15.82
N VAL A 330 -5.32 -10.50 16.22
CA VAL A 330 -4.69 -9.92 17.42
C VAL A 330 -3.52 -9.06 16.95
N THR A 331 -3.54 -7.77 17.30
CA THR A 331 -2.48 -6.83 16.89
C THR A 331 -2.23 -5.76 17.96
N THR A 332 -1.35 -4.78 17.67
CA THR A 332 -0.99 -3.72 18.61
C THR A 332 -1.91 -2.50 18.51
N THR A 333 -1.95 -1.70 19.56
CA THR A 333 -2.58 -0.36 19.55
C THR A 333 -2.05 0.50 18.42
N LEU A 334 -0.72 0.46 18.15
CA LEU A 334 -0.09 1.22 17.07
C LEU A 334 -0.75 0.93 15.70
N VAL A 335 -1.02 -0.34 15.41
CA VAL A 335 -1.63 -0.76 14.15
C VAL A 335 -3.11 -0.38 14.12
N ASN A 336 -3.84 -0.58 15.22
CA ASN A 336 -5.26 -0.27 15.27
C ASN A 336 -5.55 1.23 15.20
N ASN A 337 -4.63 2.08 15.61
CA ASN A 337 -4.75 3.53 15.43
C ASN A 337 -4.84 3.94 13.93
N ALA A 338 -4.34 3.12 13.02
CA ALA A 338 -4.48 3.33 11.58
C ALA A 338 -5.72 2.63 10.99
N ILE A 339 -6.16 1.51 11.59
CA ILE A 339 -7.32 0.71 11.13
C ILE A 339 -8.63 1.27 11.68
N LEU A 340 -8.64 1.73 12.95
CA LEU A 340 -9.80 2.26 13.65
C LEU A 340 -10.93 1.23 13.87
N ALA A 341 -10.58 -0.06 13.95
CA ALA A 341 -11.53 -1.10 14.30
C ALA A 341 -11.86 -1.06 15.82
N GLN A 342 -13.07 -1.42 16.18
CA GLN A 342 -13.53 -1.42 17.58
C GLN A 342 -12.88 -2.60 18.35
N PRO A 343 -12.06 -2.31 19.38
CA PRO A 343 -11.46 -3.35 20.20
C PRO A 343 -12.49 -4.30 20.80
N ASP A 344 -12.12 -5.56 20.90
CA ASP A 344 -12.89 -6.69 21.46
C ASP A 344 -14.25 -6.97 20.76
N LYS A 345 -14.57 -6.24 19.68
CA LYS A 345 -15.74 -6.47 18.85
C LYS A 345 -15.37 -6.84 17.41
N GLU A 346 -14.38 -6.15 16.83
CA GLU A 346 -13.95 -6.29 15.44
C GLU A 346 -12.50 -6.78 15.36
N ILE A 347 -11.69 -6.47 16.38
CA ILE A 347 -10.26 -6.80 16.47
C ILE A 347 -9.85 -6.95 17.94
N LEU A 348 -8.82 -7.75 18.20
CA LEU A 348 -8.23 -7.89 19.54
C LEU A 348 -6.93 -7.09 19.61
N ILE A 349 -6.76 -6.33 20.71
CA ILE A 349 -5.60 -5.45 20.91
C ILE A 349 -4.75 -5.97 22.06
N ALA A 350 -3.44 -6.00 21.85
CA ALA A 350 -2.44 -6.36 22.84
C ALA A 350 -1.12 -5.65 22.56
N ASP A 351 -0.44 -5.16 23.58
CA ASP A 351 0.84 -4.44 23.47
C ASP A 351 2.00 -5.13 24.24
N THR A 352 1.69 -6.13 25.06
CA THR A 352 2.69 -6.92 25.80
C THR A 352 2.62 -8.40 25.45
N PRO A 353 3.70 -9.18 25.61
CA PRO A 353 3.65 -10.63 25.38
C PRO A 353 2.59 -11.34 26.19
N GLN A 354 2.33 -10.88 27.42
CA GLN A 354 1.33 -11.43 28.33
C GLN A 354 -0.08 -11.19 27.81
N GLU A 355 -0.42 -9.96 27.40
CA GLU A 355 -1.72 -9.62 26.80
C GLU A 355 -1.95 -10.40 25.49
N PHE A 356 -0.94 -10.50 24.63
CA PHE A 356 -1.04 -11.34 23.43
C PHE A 356 -1.35 -12.80 23.78
N ALA A 357 -0.60 -13.36 24.75
CA ALA A 357 -0.82 -14.74 25.17
C ALA A 357 -2.22 -14.93 25.76
N GLU A 358 -2.69 -14.02 26.60
CA GLU A 358 -4.04 -14.05 27.17
C GLU A 358 -5.12 -14.02 26.08
N LYS A 359 -5.10 -13.02 25.19
CA LYS A 359 -6.09 -12.89 24.11
C LYS A 359 -6.10 -14.13 23.19
N ILE A 360 -4.92 -14.66 22.85
CA ILE A 360 -4.79 -15.85 22.02
C ILE A 360 -5.35 -17.08 22.74
N LEU A 361 -4.98 -17.31 23.99
CA LEU A 361 -5.46 -18.47 24.77
C LEU A 361 -6.98 -18.43 24.93
N ASN A 362 -7.53 -17.25 25.24
CA ASN A 362 -8.96 -17.04 25.38
C ASN A 362 -9.74 -17.42 24.11
N MET A 363 -9.14 -17.19 22.94
CA MET A 363 -9.75 -17.55 21.65
C MET A 363 -9.55 -19.03 21.26
N LEU A 364 -8.50 -19.69 21.76
CA LEU A 364 -8.18 -21.08 21.41
C LEU A 364 -8.74 -22.10 22.40
N THR A 365 -8.97 -21.69 23.65
CA THR A 365 -9.49 -22.56 24.71
C THR A 365 -10.89 -22.09 25.07
N GLU A 366 -11.91 -22.53 24.34
CA GLU A 366 -13.31 -22.22 24.63
C GLU A 366 -13.64 -22.50 26.12
N THR A 367 -13.53 -21.48 26.96
CA THR A 367 -14.06 -21.56 28.31
C THR A 367 -15.42 -20.87 28.35
N PRO A 368 -16.48 -21.51 28.87
CA PRO A 368 -17.86 -20.99 28.84
C PRO A 368 -18.08 -19.64 29.57
N GLN A 369 -17.03 -19.10 30.18
CA GLN A 369 -17.11 -17.89 31.03
C GLN A 369 -16.67 -16.61 30.31
N MET A 370 -16.30 -16.65 29.04
CA MET A 370 -15.83 -15.48 28.31
C MET A 370 -16.88 -14.91 27.36
N SER A 371 -17.16 -13.62 27.54
CA SER A 371 -18.17 -12.84 26.83
C SER A 371 -17.87 -12.56 25.35
N LEU A 372 -16.74 -13.01 24.83
CA LEU A 372 -16.36 -12.85 23.43
C LEU A 372 -16.74 -14.10 22.63
N ASN A 373 -17.83 -13.98 21.87
CA ASN A 373 -18.22 -15.02 20.93
C ASN A 373 -17.26 -14.98 19.72
N TYR A 374 -16.54 -16.09 19.48
CA TYR A 374 -15.64 -16.27 18.36
C TYR A 374 -16.32 -15.97 17.01
N ASP A 375 -17.54 -16.43 16.82
CA ASP A 375 -18.29 -16.23 15.58
C ASP A 375 -18.75 -14.79 15.40
N ASP A 376 -19.09 -14.08 16.47
CA ASP A 376 -19.43 -12.66 16.40
C ASP A 376 -18.21 -11.82 16.03
N LEU A 377 -17.05 -12.09 16.62
CA LEU A 377 -15.81 -11.40 16.27
C LEU A 377 -15.44 -11.60 14.78
N ARG A 378 -15.56 -12.82 14.27
CA ARG A 378 -15.31 -13.14 12.85
C ARG A 378 -16.24 -12.38 11.93
N LYS A 379 -17.55 -12.40 12.24
CA LYS A 379 -18.57 -11.71 11.46
C LYS A 379 -18.37 -10.20 11.48
N ASN A 380 -18.14 -9.64 12.66
CA ASN A 380 -17.95 -8.20 12.84
C ASN A 380 -16.66 -7.72 12.15
N ALA A 381 -15.55 -8.48 12.25
CA ALA A 381 -14.29 -8.17 11.57
C ALA A 381 -14.49 -8.08 10.05
N ARG A 382 -15.18 -9.07 9.45
CA ARG A 382 -15.49 -9.06 8.02
C ARG A 382 -16.39 -7.90 7.62
N LEU A 383 -17.50 -7.70 8.31
CA LEU A 383 -18.42 -6.58 8.04
C LEU A 383 -17.73 -5.22 8.18
N PHE A 384 -16.84 -5.07 9.15
CA PHE A 384 -16.04 -3.85 9.29
C PHE A 384 -15.20 -3.56 8.05
N VAL A 385 -14.49 -4.57 7.50
CA VAL A 385 -13.67 -4.38 6.29
C VAL A 385 -14.56 -4.13 5.06
N GLU A 386 -15.65 -4.86 4.89
CA GLU A 386 -16.57 -4.65 3.76
C GLU A 386 -17.14 -3.22 3.74
N ASN A 387 -17.49 -2.69 4.90
CA ASN A 387 -18.11 -1.38 5.03
C ASN A 387 -17.12 -0.20 4.98
N ASN A 388 -15.85 -0.41 5.39
CA ASN A 388 -14.91 0.69 5.56
C ASN A 388 -13.69 0.60 4.63
N TYR A 389 -13.30 -0.60 4.21
CA TYR A 389 -12.04 -0.86 3.51
C TYR A 389 -12.18 -1.65 2.21
N SER A 390 -13.40 -1.91 1.71
CA SER A 390 -13.52 -2.45 0.34
C SER A 390 -12.99 -1.45 -0.69
N TRP A 391 -12.44 -1.94 -1.81
CA TRP A 391 -12.01 -1.05 -2.90
C TRP A 391 -13.15 -0.17 -3.42
N GLY A 392 -14.40 -0.68 -3.38
CA GLY A 392 -15.58 0.11 -3.73
C GLY A 392 -15.72 1.34 -2.84
N GLN A 393 -15.63 1.18 -1.52
CA GLN A 393 -15.73 2.29 -0.56
C GLN A 393 -14.56 3.27 -0.66
N ALA A 394 -13.33 2.75 -0.72
CA ALA A 394 -12.13 3.57 -0.86
C ALA A 394 -12.16 4.42 -2.15
N THR A 395 -12.56 3.80 -3.26
CA THR A 395 -12.62 4.47 -4.57
C THR A 395 -13.84 5.40 -4.69
N PHE A 396 -14.96 5.12 -4.01
CA PHE A 396 -16.07 6.05 -3.97
C PHE A 396 -15.69 7.41 -3.40
N LYS A 397 -14.84 7.42 -2.34
CA LYS A 397 -14.28 8.67 -1.82
C LYS A 397 -13.41 9.39 -2.85
N LEU A 398 -12.55 8.65 -3.57
CA LEU A 398 -11.76 9.20 -4.67
C LEU A 398 -12.65 9.77 -5.77
N LYS A 399 -13.70 9.05 -6.17
CA LYS A 399 -14.68 9.50 -7.16
C LYS A 399 -15.24 10.88 -6.80
N LEU A 400 -15.70 11.07 -5.56
CA LEU A 400 -16.24 12.37 -5.11
C LEU A 400 -15.19 13.49 -5.19
N ILE A 401 -13.93 13.20 -4.88
CA ILE A 401 -12.81 14.15 -4.99
C ILE A 401 -12.60 14.57 -6.45
N LEU A 402 -12.58 13.61 -7.39
CA LEU A 402 -12.38 13.88 -8.81
C LEU A 402 -13.54 14.68 -9.42
N GLU A 403 -14.78 14.39 -9.01
CA GLU A 403 -15.99 15.06 -9.51
C GLU A 403 -16.14 16.50 -9.00
N SER A 404 -15.72 16.78 -7.77
CA SER A 404 -15.92 18.09 -7.12
C SER A 404 -15.35 19.27 -7.92
N GLN A 405 -14.27 19.07 -8.64
CA GLN A 405 -13.59 20.13 -9.42
C GLN A 405 -14.24 20.36 -10.79
N VAL A 406 -14.80 19.33 -11.40
CA VAL A 406 -15.47 19.46 -12.71
C VAL A 406 -16.79 20.23 -12.54
N ILE A 407 -17.49 20.02 -11.42
CA ILE A 407 -18.73 20.75 -11.09
C ILE A 407 -18.41 22.25 -10.90
N ASN A 408 -17.36 22.59 -10.17
CA ASN A 408 -16.95 23.97 -9.94
C ASN A 408 -16.50 24.68 -11.23
N ALA A 409 -15.78 24.00 -12.11
CA ALA A 409 -15.35 24.55 -13.40
C ALA A 409 -16.53 24.81 -14.37
N ASN A 410 -17.60 24.02 -14.30
CA ASN A 410 -18.81 24.20 -15.13
C ASN A 410 -19.79 25.24 -14.53
N ALA A 411 -19.72 25.48 -13.22
CA ALA A 411 -20.52 26.53 -12.57
C ALA A 411 -19.95 27.96 -12.79
N LEU A 412 -18.71 28.07 -13.26
CA LEU A 412 -18.03 29.32 -13.56
C LEU A 412 -18.02 29.68 -15.06
N LYS A 413 -18.62 28.85 -15.92
CA LYS A 413 -18.88 29.10 -17.34
C LYS A 413 -20.36 29.46 -17.56
#